data_b0af7f4dcaa34c0b352c293ad0c8577c
#
_entry.id   b0af7f4dcaa34c0b352c293ad0c8577c
#
_cell.length_a   1.000
_cell.length_b   1.000
_cell.length_c   1.000
_cell.angle_alpha   90.00
_cell.angle_beta   90.00
_cell.angle_gamma   90.00
#
_symmetry.space_group_name_H-M   'P 1'
#
loop_
_entity.id
_entity.type
_entity.pdbx_description
1 polymer ?
#
loop_
_entity_poly.entity_id
_entity_poly.type
_entity_poly.pdbx_seq_one_letter_code
_entity_poly.pdbx_strand_id
1 'polypeptide(L)'
;MTAPLLEISGLGKRFGGFVALDGINLAVAEGERVGLIGPNGSGKSTLVNCICGTLVNESGTVRFNGESLAGLKAHERTHRGLARSFQLPRPFTSLTVAGNLRVPMVYTVNARPGTHLSAADIDARCAELLRLVGLDNKATHLPRDLTQVEMRKLELARALAAEPKLLIADEAMAGLSQAEVNDIVGLLINFNERGITIILIEHIMRAVMSFSQRLVVLVSGKKIADGTPDVVIQDPEVERAYLGQ
;
A
#
# COMPACT_ATOMS: atom_id res chain seq x y z
N MET A 1 12.72 -21.90 -4.89
CA MET A 1 11.77 -20.76 -4.88
C MET A 1 11.98 -20.02 -3.57
N THR A 2 12.24 -18.74 -3.59
CA THR A 2 12.33 -17.90 -2.38
C THR A 2 10.96 -17.83 -1.72
N ALA A 3 10.91 -17.88 -0.38
CA ALA A 3 9.67 -17.75 0.36
C ALA A 3 9.00 -16.39 0.05
N PRO A 4 7.65 -16.31 -0.06
CA PRO A 4 6.97 -15.06 -0.34
C PRO A 4 7.14 -14.08 0.84
N LEU A 5 7.20 -12.78 0.53
CA LEU A 5 7.22 -11.72 1.54
C LEU A 5 5.87 -11.62 2.28
N LEU A 6 4.76 -11.72 1.54
CA LEU A 6 3.40 -11.80 2.09
C LEU A 6 2.75 -13.10 1.64
N GLU A 7 2.20 -13.86 2.57
CA GLU A 7 1.45 -15.09 2.30
C GLU A 7 0.11 -15.06 3.02
N ILE A 8 -0.94 -15.28 2.27
CA ILE A 8 -2.33 -15.35 2.74
C ILE A 8 -2.89 -16.68 2.34
N SER A 9 -3.43 -17.44 3.30
CA SER A 9 -3.98 -18.78 3.08
C SER A 9 -5.38 -18.88 3.68
N GLY A 10 -6.38 -19.12 2.82
CA GLY A 10 -7.76 -19.37 3.21
C GLY A 10 -8.42 -18.24 3.98
N LEU A 11 -8.04 -16.97 3.71
CA LEU A 11 -8.51 -15.81 4.47
C LEU A 11 -10.00 -15.58 4.26
N GLY A 12 -10.76 -15.62 5.35
CA GLY A 12 -12.20 -15.34 5.36
C GLY A 12 -12.57 -14.23 6.34
N LYS A 13 -13.59 -13.43 5.95
CA LYS A 13 -14.15 -12.36 6.77
C LYS A 13 -15.64 -12.19 6.50
N ARG A 14 -16.42 -12.09 7.58
CA ARG A 14 -17.86 -11.83 7.54
C ARG A 14 -18.21 -10.59 8.34
N PHE A 15 -19.31 -9.96 7.97
CA PHE A 15 -19.97 -8.90 8.74
C PHE A 15 -21.44 -9.30 8.89
N GLY A 16 -21.78 -9.89 10.05
CA GLY A 16 -23.09 -10.52 10.25
C GLY A 16 -23.31 -11.65 9.24
N GLY A 17 -24.38 -11.56 8.46
CA GLY A 17 -24.68 -12.52 7.39
C GLY A 17 -23.93 -12.31 6.08
N PHE A 18 -23.23 -11.18 5.92
CA PHE A 18 -22.52 -10.83 4.67
C PHE A 18 -21.10 -11.40 4.67
N VAL A 19 -20.76 -12.17 3.64
CA VAL A 19 -19.41 -12.71 3.41
C VAL A 19 -18.61 -11.70 2.59
N ALA A 20 -17.67 -11.02 3.23
CA ALA A 20 -16.82 -10.01 2.59
C ALA A 20 -15.56 -10.60 1.95
N LEU A 21 -15.03 -11.71 2.52
CA LEU A 21 -13.92 -12.48 1.97
C LEU A 21 -14.22 -13.96 2.17
N ASP A 22 -14.01 -14.75 1.11
CA ASP A 22 -14.30 -16.19 1.08
C ASP A 22 -13.07 -16.98 0.61
N GLY A 23 -12.23 -17.40 1.57
CA GLY A 23 -11.13 -18.31 1.33
C GLY A 23 -10.01 -17.73 0.44
N ILE A 24 -9.65 -16.45 0.58
CA ILE A 24 -8.63 -15.80 -0.24
C ILE A 24 -7.26 -16.44 0.00
N ASN A 25 -6.60 -16.81 -1.11
CA ASN A 25 -5.20 -17.24 -1.16
C ASN A 25 -4.40 -16.27 -2.01
N LEU A 26 -3.33 -15.70 -1.47
CA LEU A 26 -2.46 -14.75 -2.15
C LEU A 26 -1.04 -14.88 -1.60
N ALA A 27 -0.06 -15.00 -2.48
CA ALA A 27 1.35 -14.88 -2.15
C ALA A 27 1.96 -13.73 -2.93
N VAL A 28 2.78 -12.90 -2.30
CA VAL A 28 3.48 -11.78 -2.93
C VAL A 28 4.97 -11.95 -2.66
N ALA A 29 5.77 -11.97 -3.72
CA ALA A 29 7.22 -12.08 -3.64
C ALA A 29 7.86 -10.75 -3.22
N GLU A 30 9.07 -10.80 -2.69
CA GLU A 30 9.85 -9.58 -2.41
C GLU A 30 10.19 -8.85 -3.71
N GLY A 31 10.03 -7.53 -3.73
CA GLY A 31 10.25 -6.69 -4.91
C GLY A 31 9.15 -6.75 -5.98
N GLU A 32 8.08 -7.51 -5.77
CA GLU A 32 6.99 -7.63 -6.73
C GLU A 32 6.09 -6.38 -6.76
N ARG A 33 5.59 -6.02 -7.95
CA ARG A 33 4.56 -5.00 -8.17
C ARG A 33 3.24 -5.68 -8.51
N VAL A 34 2.34 -5.73 -7.54
CA VAL A 34 1.02 -6.37 -7.68
C VAL A 34 -0.07 -5.32 -7.78
N GLY A 35 -0.89 -5.40 -8.81
CA GLY A 35 -2.16 -4.67 -8.90
C GLY A 35 -3.28 -5.49 -8.28
N LEU A 36 -4.03 -4.91 -7.35
CA LEU A 36 -5.24 -5.53 -6.77
C LEU A 36 -6.46 -4.75 -7.24
N ILE A 37 -7.24 -5.37 -8.12
CA ILE A 37 -8.40 -4.75 -8.75
C ILE A 37 -9.70 -5.52 -8.47
N GLY A 38 -10.80 -4.90 -8.82
CA GLY A 38 -12.14 -5.48 -8.65
C GLY A 38 -13.20 -4.37 -8.50
N PRO A 39 -14.48 -4.65 -8.75
CA PRO A 39 -15.56 -3.68 -8.60
C PRO A 39 -15.70 -3.19 -7.15
N ASN A 40 -16.51 -2.15 -6.96
CA ASN A 40 -16.84 -1.67 -5.61
C ASN A 40 -17.55 -2.78 -4.83
N GLY A 41 -17.19 -2.93 -3.56
CA GLY A 41 -17.73 -4.01 -2.72
C GLY A 41 -17.11 -5.40 -2.94
N SER A 42 -16.10 -5.55 -3.82
CA SER A 42 -15.47 -6.85 -4.09
C SER A 42 -14.63 -7.43 -2.93
N GLY A 43 -14.38 -6.65 -1.87
CA GLY A 43 -13.62 -7.10 -0.71
C GLY A 43 -12.19 -6.55 -0.61
N LYS A 44 -11.70 -5.74 -1.57
CA LYS A 44 -10.32 -5.19 -1.56
C LYS A 44 -9.95 -4.49 -0.26
N SER A 45 -10.76 -3.52 0.16
CA SER A 45 -10.51 -2.78 1.42
C SER A 45 -10.58 -3.70 2.65
N THR A 46 -11.46 -4.71 2.65
CA THR A 46 -11.54 -5.70 3.72
C THR A 46 -10.26 -6.54 3.76
N LEU A 47 -9.77 -7.02 2.60
CA LEU A 47 -8.52 -7.76 2.49
C LEU A 47 -7.35 -6.95 3.04
N VAL A 48 -7.21 -5.70 2.59
CA VAL A 48 -6.15 -4.79 3.07
C VAL A 48 -6.25 -4.55 4.57
N ASN A 49 -7.45 -4.32 5.09
CA ASN A 49 -7.67 -4.13 6.52
C ASN A 49 -7.27 -5.37 7.34
N CYS A 50 -7.52 -6.58 6.83
CA CYS A 50 -7.06 -7.83 7.44
C CYS A 50 -5.52 -7.96 7.37
N ILE A 51 -4.88 -7.59 6.25
CA ILE A 51 -3.42 -7.59 6.11
C ILE A 51 -2.78 -6.57 7.06
N CYS A 52 -3.34 -5.35 7.13
CA CYS A 52 -2.81 -4.27 7.97
C CYS A 52 -3.16 -4.40 9.46
N GLY A 53 -4.03 -5.34 9.86
CA GLY A 53 -4.40 -5.57 11.26
C GLY A 53 -5.39 -4.56 11.85
N THR A 54 -6.10 -3.81 11.00
CA THR A 54 -7.23 -2.96 11.39
C THR A 54 -8.54 -3.74 11.47
N LEU A 55 -8.59 -4.92 10.81
CA LEU A 55 -9.64 -5.92 10.97
C LEU A 55 -9.01 -7.28 11.30
N VAL A 56 -9.72 -8.05 12.14
CA VAL A 56 -9.36 -9.43 12.44
C VAL A 56 -10.11 -10.33 11.45
N ASN A 57 -9.39 -11.22 10.77
CA ASN A 57 -9.99 -12.29 9.94
C ASN A 57 -10.63 -13.36 10.83
N GLU A 58 -11.65 -14.03 10.32
CA GLU A 58 -12.35 -15.11 11.03
C GLU A 58 -11.78 -16.48 10.72
N SER A 59 -11.23 -16.64 9.52
CA SER A 59 -10.55 -17.87 9.10
C SER A 59 -9.28 -17.55 8.30
N GLY A 60 -8.45 -18.56 8.12
CA GLY A 60 -7.20 -18.46 7.37
C GLY A 60 -6.09 -17.73 8.13
N THR A 61 -4.97 -17.59 7.47
CA THR A 61 -3.74 -17.03 8.06
C THR A 61 -3.14 -15.95 7.18
N VAL A 62 -2.47 -14.97 7.82
CA VAL A 62 -1.62 -13.97 7.15
C VAL A 62 -0.22 -14.10 7.73
N ARG A 63 0.77 -14.32 6.87
CA ARG A 63 2.19 -14.35 7.22
C ARG A 63 2.92 -13.24 6.48
N PHE A 64 3.88 -12.64 7.12
CA PHE A 64 4.72 -11.60 6.55
C PHE A 64 6.18 -11.89 6.89
N ASN A 65 7.03 -11.93 5.87
CA ASN A 65 8.44 -12.30 6.00
C ASN A 65 8.63 -13.63 6.77
N GLY A 66 7.76 -14.63 6.47
CA GLY A 66 7.76 -15.94 7.12
C GLY A 66 7.12 -15.99 8.52
N GLU A 67 6.79 -14.85 9.15
CA GLU A 67 6.20 -14.79 10.48
C GLU A 67 4.67 -14.63 10.43
N SER A 68 3.95 -15.27 11.39
CA SER A 68 2.51 -15.09 11.50
C SER A 68 2.18 -13.69 12.01
N LEU A 69 1.19 -13.04 11.39
CA LEU A 69 0.63 -11.76 11.85
C LEU A 69 -0.58 -11.91 12.79
N ALA A 70 -0.94 -13.14 13.17
CA ALA A 70 -2.07 -13.40 14.04
C ALA A 70 -1.90 -12.69 15.39
N GLY A 71 -2.95 -12.02 15.86
CA GLY A 71 -2.95 -11.29 17.15
C GLY A 71 -2.17 -9.97 17.14
N LEU A 72 -1.40 -9.67 16.11
CA LEU A 72 -0.64 -8.42 16.03
C LEU A 72 -1.53 -7.24 15.62
N LYS A 73 -1.40 -6.15 16.37
CA LYS A 73 -2.06 -4.87 16.08
C LYS A 73 -1.41 -4.17 14.88
N ALA A 74 -2.11 -3.19 14.29
CA ALA A 74 -1.63 -2.48 13.10
C ALA A 74 -0.22 -1.85 13.27
N HIS A 75 0.06 -1.20 14.40
CA HIS A 75 1.37 -0.59 14.64
C HIS A 75 2.50 -1.63 14.76
N GLU A 76 2.21 -2.82 15.32
CA GLU A 76 3.20 -3.91 15.41
C GLU A 76 3.53 -4.47 14.03
N ARG A 77 2.56 -4.50 13.11
CA ARG A 77 2.78 -4.88 11.70
C ARG A 77 3.59 -3.81 10.96
N THR A 78 3.36 -2.52 11.28
CA THR A 78 4.17 -1.43 10.72
C THR A 78 5.63 -1.51 11.19
N HIS A 79 5.88 -1.84 12.45
CA HIS A 79 7.23 -2.08 12.96
C HIS A 79 7.95 -3.22 12.22
N ARG A 80 7.22 -4.22 11.71
CA ARG A 80 7.77 -5.32 10.89
C ARG A 80 8.01 -4.93 9.43
N GLY A 81 7.64 -3.73 9.02
CA GLY A 81 7.87 -3.23 7.66
C GLY A 81 6.65 -3.31 6.74
N LEU A 82 5.42 -3.37 7.28
CA LEU A 82 4.20 -3.28 6.49
C LEU A 82 3.63 -1.86 6.60
N ALA A 83 3.61 -1.10 5.52
CA ALA A 83 3.02 0.24 5.48
C ALA A 83 1.85 0.31 4.51
N ARG A 84 0.94 1.26 4.75
CA ARG A 84 -0.18 1.59 3.88
C ARG A 84 -0.27 3.10 3.69
N SER A 85 -0.45 3.56 2.46
CA SER A 85 -0.95 4.90 2.18
C SER A 85 -2.48 4.89 2.24
N PHE A 86 -3.08 5.98 2.66
CA PHE A 86 -4.53 6.07 2.80
C PHE A 86 -5.15 6.81 1.63
N GLN A 87 -6.32 6.36 1.21
CA GLN A 87 -7.14 7.00 0.16
C GLN A 87 -7.35 8.51 0.41
N LEU A 88 -7.62 8.89 1.66
CA LEU A 88 -7.65 10.29 2.09
C LEU A 88 -6.39 10.57 2.91
N PRO A 89 -5.49 11.46 2.44
CA PRO A 89 -4.33 11.85 3.21
C PRO A 89 -4.72 12.38 4.59
N ARG A 90 -4.03 11.90 5.63
CA ARG A 90 -4.25 12.32 7.02
C ARG A 90 -2.93 12.83 7.62
N PRO A 91 -2.40 13.96 7.14
CA PRO A 91 -1.20 14.53 7.69
C PRO A 91 -1.44 15.08 9.09
N PHE A 92 -0.37 15.18 9.86
CA PHE A 92 -0.37 15.97 11.10
C PHE A 92 -0.39 17.45 10.73
N THR A 93 -1.57 18.06 10.78
CA THR A 93 -1.83 19.41 10.25
C THR A 93 -1.06 20.52 10.97
N SER A 94 -0.66 20.29 12.23
CA SER A 94 0.15 21.18 13.05
C SER A 94 1.66 21.05 12.83
N LEU A 95 2.10 20.02 12.10
CA LEU A 95 3.51 19.80 11.79
C LEU A 95 3.83 20.26 10.37
N THR A 96 5.07 20.70 10.15
CA THR A 96 5.57 20.96 8.80
C THR A 96 5.60 19.69 7.94
N VAL A 97 5.79 19.84 6.66
CA VAL A 97 5.97 18.73 5.71
C VAL A 97 7.12 17.81 6.18
N ALA A 98 8.28 18.37 6.53
CA ALA A 98 9.38 17.59 7.10
C ALA A 98 9.03 16.98 8.46
N GLY A 99 8.32 17.71 9.33
CA GLY A 99 7.84 17.22 10.61
C GLY A 99 6.94 15.98 10.48
N ASN A 100 6.13 15.93 9.43
CA ASN A 100 5.29 14.76 9.14
C ASN A 100 6.09 13.48 8.85
N LEU A 101 7.27 13.59 8.25
CA LEU A 101 8.15 12.45 7.99
C LEU A 101 8.93 12.01 9.23
N ARG A 102 9.23 12.94 10.14
CA ARG A 102 9.92 12.61 11.40
C ARG A 102 9.13 11.66 12.28
N VAL A 103 7.80 11.77 12.29
CA VAL A 103 6.93 10.93 13.14
C VAL A 103 7.15 9.43 12.88
N PRO A 104 7.01 8.90 11.66
CA PRO A 104 7.26 7.48 11.41
C PRO A 104 8.74 7.10 11.63
N MET A 105 9.71 7.97 11.36
CA MET A 105 11.12 7.72 11.67
C MET A 105 11.35 7.49 13.17
N VAL A 106 10.80 8.36 14.01
CA VAL A 106 10.98 8.28 15.48
C VAL A 106 10.19 7.11 16.06
N TYR A 107 8.90 6.97 15.71
CA TYR A 107 8.00 6.03 16.39
C TYR A 107 7.92 4.66 15.73
N THR A 108 8.41 4.51 14.50
CA THR A 108 8.43 3.21 13.82
C THR A 108 9.85 2.70 13.65
N VAL A 109 10.73 3.47 13.03
CA VAL A 109 12.09 3.01 12.71
C VAL A 109 12.92 2.87 13.97
N ASN A 110 13.00 3.92 14.81
CA ASN A 110 13.73 3.88 16.07
C ASN A 110 13.13 2.94 17.13
N ALA A 111 11.87 2.55 16.98
CA ALA A 111 11.26 1.55 17.85
C ALA A 111 11.63 0.10 17.51
N ARG A 112 12.31 -0.13 16.37
CA ARG A 112 12.78 -1.47 15.99
C ARG A 112 13.99 -1.85 16.82
N PRO A 113 14.08 -3.11 17.31
CA PRO A 113 15.26 -3.59 18.02
C PRO A 113 16.55 -3.38 17.22
N GLY A 114 17.58 -2.85 17.85
CA GLY A 114 18.88 -2.64 17.22
C GLY A 114 18.98 -1.42 16.30
N THR A 115 17.91 -0.63 16.14
CA THR A 115 17.93 0.61 15.36
C THR A 115 18.06 1.80 16.30
N HIS A 116 19.04 2.68 16.01
CA HIS A 116 19.24 3.92 16.77
C HIS A 116 19.66 5.04 15.82
N LEU A 117 18.68 5.84 15.40
CA LEU A 117 18.92 7.03 14.57
C LEU A 117 19.08 8.25 15.45
N SER A 118 20.15 9.00 15.23
CA SER A 118 20.31 10.33 15.83
C SER A 118 19.31 11.32 15.20
N ALA A 119 19.13 12.47 15.83
CA ALA A 119 18.30 13.53 15.26
C ALA A 119 18.81 13.98 13.87
N ALA A 120 20.14 14.05 13.71
CA ALA A 120 20.77 14.41 12.43
C ALA A 120 20.52 13.36 11.34
N ASP A 121 20.56 12.05 11.68
CA ASP A 121 20.24 10.98 10.74
C ASP A 121 18.79 11.06 10.30
N ILE A 122 17.87 11.31 11.23
CA ILE A 122 16.44 11.47 10.93
C ILE A 122 16.23 12.66 9.99
N ASP A 123 16.87 13.81 10.26
CA ASP A 123 16.74 14.99 9.41
C ASP A 123 17.30 14.75 8.00
N ALA A 124 18.45 14.09 7.90
CA ALA A 124 19.05 13.72 6.61
C ALA A 124 18.14 12.80 5.79
N ARG A 125 17.58 11.75 6.41
CA ARG A 125 16.65 10.82 5.76
C ARG A 125 15.34 11.51 5.36
N CYS A 126 14.79 12.38 6.20
CA CYS A 126 13.61 13.18 5.85
C CYS A 126 13.88 14.08 4.63
N ALA A 127 15.05 14.75 4.59
CA ALA A 127 15.42 15.59 3.44
C ALA A 127 15.61 14.76 2.14
N GLU A 128 16.18 13.56 2.25
CA GLU A 128 16.30 12.64 1.11
C GLU A 128 14.92 12.22 0.59
N LEU A 129 14.00 11.80 1.47
CA LEU A 129 12.65 11.42 1.08
C LEU A 129 11.87 12.57 0.46
N LEU A 130 12.01 13.79 0.98
CA LEU A 130 11.36 14.97 0.40
C LEU A 130 11.89 15.26 -1.01
N ARG A 131 13.19 15.15 -1.24
CA ARG A 131 13.77 15.26 -2.59
C ARG A 131 13.26 14.17 -3.52
N LEU A 132 13.15 12.94 -3.03
CA LEU A 132 12.65 11.80 -3.80
C LEU A 132 11.22 12.03 -4.32
N VAL A 133 10.36 12.64 -3.52
CA VAL A 133 8.96 12.92 -3.91
C VAL A 133 8.77 14.34 -4.48
N GLY A 134 9.84 15.15 -4.60
CA GLY A 134 9.80 16.51 -5.14
C GLY A 134 9.09 17.51 -4.22
N LEU A 135 9.27 17.38 -2.91
CA LEU A 135 8.71 18.27 -1.87
C LEU A 135 9.79 18.97 -1.03
N ASP A 136 11.05 18.92 -1.46
CA ASP A 136 12.17 19.50 -0.72
C ASP A 136 12.04 21.03 -0.53
N ASN A 137 11.55 21.74 -1.54
CA ASN A 137 11.27 23.17 -1.48
C ASN A 137 10.08 23.52 -0.55
N LYS A 138 9.31 22.54 -0.11
CA LYS A 138 8.15 22.69 0.79
C LYS A 138 8.38 22.13 2.20
N ALA A 139 9.61 21.75 2.54
CA ALA A 139 9.95 21.09 3.80
C ALA A 139 9.44 21.82 5.05
N THR A 140 9.47 23.15 5.05
CA THR A 140 9.04 24.02 6.18
C THR A 140 7.57 24.44 6.10
N HIS A 141 6.86 24.15 4.99
CA HIS A 141 5.45 24.48 4.82
C HIS A 141 4.55 23.57 5.68
N LEU A 142 3.34 24.02 5.92
CA LEU A 142 2.29 23.19 6.54
C LEU A 142 1.53 22.41 5.47
N PRO A 143 0.91 21.26 5.81
CA PRO A 143 0.12 20.47 4.86
C PRO A 143 -0.97 21.27 4.13
N ARG A 144 -1.58 22.26 4.77
CA ARG A 144 -2.59 23.14 4.17
C ARG A 144 -2.09 23.96 2.97
N ASP A 145 -0.78 24.13 2.85
CA ASP A 145 -0.13 24.92 1.80
C ASP A 145 0.24 24.05 0.58
N LEU A 146 -0.11 22.76 0.62
CA LEU A 146 0.14 21.78 -0.44
C LEU A 146 -1.05 21.67 -1.40
N THR A 147 -0.76 21.48 -2.68
CA THR A 147 -1.75 21.07 -3.68
C THR A 147 -2.22 19.63 -3.43
N GLN A 148 -3.27 19.20 -4.15
CA GLN A 148 -3.78 17.84 -4.00
C GLN A 148 -2.73 16.78 -4.32
N VAL A 149 -2.00 16.93 -5.42
CA VAL A 149 -0.93 15.96 -5.79
C VAL A 149 0.24 16.01 -4.81
N GLU A 150 0.63 17.19 -4.32
CA GLU A 150 1.66 17.32 -3.29
C GLU A 150 1.24 16.65 -1.98
N MET A 151 -0.05 16.73 -1.63
CA MET A 151 -0.58 16.03 -0.46
C MET A 151 -0.50 14.50 -0.63
N ARG A 152 -0.75 13.96 -1.85
CA ARG A 152 -0.55 12.55 -2.16
C ARG A 152 0.93 12.15 -2.05
N LYS A 153 1.83 12.99 -2.57
CA LYS A 153 3.28 12.79 -2.45
C LYS A 153 3.74 12.79 -0.99
N LEU A 154 3.20 13.69 -0.15
CA LEU A 154 3.47 13.69 1.29
C LEU A 154 2.99 12.40 1.96
N GLU A 155 1.80 11.90 1.63
CA GLU A 155 1.28 10.65 2.21
C GLU A 155 2.15 9.44 1.84
N LEU A 156 2.59 9.35 0.58
CA LEU A 156 3.53 8.33 0.13
C LEU A 156 4.88 8.46 0.85
N ALA A 157 5.42 9.67 0.97
CA ALA A 157 6.67 9.93 1.68
C ALA A 157 6.58 9.53 3.16
N ARG A 158 5.45 9.77 3.83
CA ARG A 158 5.20 9.35 5.21
C ARG A 158 5.18 7.82 5.35
N ALA A 159 4.55 7.13 4.38
CA ALA A 159 4.57 5.67 4.36
C ALA A 159 5.99 5.11 4.17
N LEU A 160 6.80 5.76 3.31
CA LEU A 160 8.21 5.41 3.10
C LEU A 160 9.09 5.72 4.31
N ALA A 161 8.79 6.79 5.04
CA ALA A 161 9.53 7.17 6.25
C ALA A 161 9.43 6.12 7.37
N ALA A 162 8.50 5.16 7.27
CA ALA A 162 8.45 3.97 8.10
C ALA A 162 9.43 2.86 7.64
N GLU A 163 10.20 3.07 6.57
CA GLU A 163 11.10 2.09 5.95
C GLU A 163 10.43 0.73 5.73
N PRO A 164 9.38 0.68 4.90
CA PRO A 164 8.62 -0.55 4.71
C PRO A 164 9.33 -1.53 3.77
N LYS A 165 9.13 -2.84 3.99
CA LYS A 165 9.40 -3.90 3.02
C LYS A 165 8.22 -4.06 2.04
N LEU A 166 6.99 -3.82 2.52
CA LEU A 166 5.76 -3.85 1.75
C LEU A 166 4.98 -2.56 1.94
N LEU A 167 4.72 -1.87 0.84
CA LEU A 167 3.82 -0.73 0.77
C LEU A 167 2.51 -1.14 0.09
N ILE A 168 1.38 -0.91 0.75
CA ILE A 168 0.06 -0.99 0.13
C ILE A 168 -0.36 0.43 -0.24
N ALA A 169 -0.37 0.74 -1.54
CA ALA A 169 -0.83 2.01 -2.08
C ALA A 169 -2.33 1.90 -2.43
N ASP A 170 -3.18 2.52 -1.60
CA ASP A 170 -4.62 2.38 -1.66
C ASP A 170 -5.28 3.66 -2.19
N GLU A 171 -5.76 3.60 -3.45
CA GLU A 171 -6.42 4.69 -4.19
C GLU A 171 -5.66 6.03 -4.12
N ALA A 172 -4.33 5.96 -4.26
CA ALA A 172 -3.45 7.12 -4.14
C ALA A 172 -3.64 8.17 -5.25
N MET A 173 -4.35 7.82 -6.33
CA MET A 173 -4.48 8.63 -7.55
C MET A 173 -5.89 9.21 -7.74
N ALA A 174 -6.80 9.00 -6.81
CA ALA A 174 -8.18 9.48 -6.92
C ALA A 174 -8.23 11.02 -7.03
N GLY A 175 -8.93 11.53 -8.07
CA GLY A 175 -9.12 12.95 -8.31
C GLY A 175 -7.94 13.69 -8.94
N LEU A 176 -6.88 12.98 -9.35
CA LEU A 176 -5.72 13.55 -10.05
C LEU A 176 -5.94 13.60 -11.57
N SER A 177 -5.32 14.57 -12.23
CA SER A 177 -5.22 14.63 -13.69
C SER A 177 -4.33 13.50 -14.22
N GLN A 178 -4.41 13.21 -15.52
CA GLN A 178 -3.61 12.14 -16.14
C GLN A 178 -2.10 12.36 -15.98
N ALA A 179 -1.62 13.60 -16.04
CA ALA A 179 -0.21 13.93 -15.84
C ALA A 179 0.22 13.63 -14.39
N GLU A 180 -0.59 14.03 -13.41
CA GLU A 180 -0.34 13.77 -12.00
C GLU A 180 -0.41 12.27 -11.66
N VAL A 181 -1.32 11.51 -12.30
CA VAL A 181 -1.37 10.04 -12.20
C VAL A 181 -0.06 9.43 -12.67
N ASN A 182 0.46 9.87 -13.82
CA ASN A 182 1.72 9.38 -14.35
C ASN A 182 2.89 9.69 -13.40
N ASP A 183 2.90 10.87 -12.77
CA ASP A 183 3.89 11.25 -11.75
C ASP A 183 3.86 10.30 -10.55
N ILE A 184 2.67 10.01 -10.02
CA ILE A 184 2.53 9.09 -8.87
C ILE A 184 2.94 7.65 -9.26
N VAL A 185 2.58 7.18 -10.47
CA VAL A 185 3.02 5.87 -10.97
C VAL A 185 4.55 5.83 -11.07
N GLY A 186 5.18 6.87 -11.62
CA GLY A 186 6.63 6.98 -11.68
C GLY A 186 7.31 6.93 -10.31
N LEU A 187 6.73 7.61 -9.31
CA LEU A 187 7.21 7.54 -7.93
C LEU A 187 7.10 6.12 -7.36
N LEU A 188 5.98 5.44 -7.54
CA LEU A 188 5.80 4.08 -7.04
C LEU A 188 6.77 3.08 -7.72
N ILE A 189 7.05 3.25 -9.02
CA ILE A 189 8.06 2.45 -9.72
C ILE A 189 9.44 2.71 -9.12
N ASN A 190 9.82 3.96 -8.90
CA ASN A 190 11.09 4.32 -8.27
C ASN A 190 11.24 3.74 -6.85
N PHE A 191 10.16 3.70 -6.07
CA PHE A 191 10.17 3.06 -4.76
C PHE A 191 10.40 1.55 -4.87
N ASN A 192 9.78 0.90 -5.86
CA ASN A 192 9.98 -0.52 -6.11
C ASN A 192 11.42 -0.83 -6.55
N GLU A 193 12.02 -0.02 -7.42
CA GLU A 193 13.43 -0.15 -7.84
C GLU A 193 14.41 -0.02 -6.67
N ARG A 194 14.00 0.64 -5.58
CA ARG A 194 14.74 0.70 -4.31
C ARG A 194 14.48 -0.50 -3.39
N GLY A 195 13.83 -1.55 -3.89
CA GLY A 195 13.59 -2.81 -3.20
C GLY A 195 12.29 -2.90 -2.41
N ILE A 196 11.39 -1.93 -2.52
CA ILE A 196 10.09 -1.98 -1.82
C ILE A 196 9.10 -2.80 -2.63
N THR A 197 8.52 -3.82 -2.03
CA THR A 197 7.39 -4.56 -2.60
C THR A 197 6.14 -3.69 -2.55
N ILE A 198 5.34 -3.65 -3.62
CA ILE A 198 4.17 -2.77 -3.66
C ILE A 198 2.93 -3.50 -4.11
N ILE A 199 1.84 -3.37 -3.34
CA ILE A 199 0.48 -3.71 -3.76
C ILE A 199 -0.23 -2.40 -4.06
N LEU A 200 -0.61 -2.19 -5.32
CA LEU A 200 -1.37 -1.04 -5.79
C LEU A 200 -2.85 -1.41 -5.89
N ILE A 201 -3.70 -0.66 -5.19
CA ILE A 201 -5.16 -0.77 -5.32
C ILE A 201 -5.64 0.47 -6.02
N GLU A 202 -6.14 0.30 -7.22
CA GLU A 202 -6.63 1.40 -8.06
C GLU A 202 -7.77 0.94 -8.97
N HIS A 203 -8.55 1.88 -9.41
CA HIS A 203 -9.60 1.69 -10.40
C HIS A 203 -9.28 2.35 -11.76
N ILE A 204 -8.19 3.12 -11.83
CA ILE A 204 -7.66 3.72 -13.06
C ILE A 204 -6.86 2.65 -13.81
N MET A 205 -7.52 1.89 -14.69
CA MET A 205 -6.91 0.73 -15.37
C MET A 205 -5.59 1.04 -16.04
N ARG A 206 -5.45 2.22 -16.68
CA ARG A 206 -4.19 2.64 -17.31
C ARG A 206 -3.04 2.71 -16.31
N ALA A 207 -3.27 3.24 -15.12
CA ALA A 207 -2.26 3.32 -14.06
C ALA A 207 -1.90 1.91 -13.57
N VAL A 208 -2.91 1.06 -13.35
CA VAL A 208 -2.72 -0.34 -12.93
C VAL A 208 -1.88 -1.09 -13.94
N MET A 209 -2.23 -1.01 -15.23
CA MET A 209 -1.52 -1.71 -16.31
C MET A 209 -0.07 -1.24 -16.48
N SER A 210 0.20 0.06 -16.35
CA SER A 210 1.56 0.60 -16.48
C SER A 210 2.44 0.30 -15.26
N PHE A 211 1.85 0.10 -14.10
CA PHE A 211 2.57 -0.17 -12.85
C PHE A 211 2.81 -1.66 -12.62
N SER A 212 1.79 -2.50 -12.81
CA SER A 212 1.77 -3.86 -12.28
C SER A 212 2.53 -4.87 -13.14
N GLN A 213 3.29 -5.74 -12.51
CA GLN A 213 3.86 -6.94 -13.15
C GLN A 213 2.88 -8.13 -13.07
N ARG A 214 1.98 -8.08 -12.10
CA ARG A 214 0.95 -9.09 -11.86
C ARG A 214 -0.33 -8.43 -11.39
N LEU A 215 -1.48 -8.93 -11.87
CA LEU A 215 -2.81 -8.53 -11.43
C LEU A 215 -3.49 -9.62 -10.65
N VAL A 216 -4.16 -9.20 -9.59
CA VAL A 216 -5.07 -10.03 -8.78
C VAL A 216 -6.44 -9.39 -8.83
N VAL A 217 -7.46 -10.16 -9.19
CA VAL A 217 -8.84 -9.66 -9.32
C VAL A 217 -9.72 -10.26 -8.24
N LEU A 218 -10.38 -9.39 -7.48
CA LEU A 218 -11.39 -9.78 -6.50
C LEU A 218 -12.80 -9.44 -6.99
N VAL A 219 -13.71 -10.38 -6.86
CA VAL A 219 -15.16 -10.19 -7.12
C VAL A 219 -15.93 -10.88 -6.01
N SER A 220 -16.88 -10.19 -5.37
CA SER A 220 -17.75 -10.74 -4.33
C SER A 220 -17.00 -11.53 -3.26
N GLY A 221 -15.86 -11.02 -2.81
CA GLY A 221 -15.04 -11.64 -1.76
C GLY A 221 -14.19 -12.81 -2.21
N LYS A 222 -14.12 -13.13 -3.51
CA LYS A 222 -13.32 -14.22 -4.08
C LYS A 222 -12.24 -13.71 -5.01
N LYS A 223 -11.11 -14.40 -5.07
CA LYS A 223 -10.07 -14.17 -6.09
C LYS A 223 -10.46 -14.96 -7.33
N ILE A 224 -10.80 -14.24 -8.41
CA ILE A 224 -11.25 -14.87 -9.68
C ILE A 224 -10.13 -14.96 -10.70
N ALA A 225 -9.15 -14.07 -10.65
CA ALA A 225 -8.01 -14.10 -11.56
C ALA A 225 -6.72 -13.69 -10.85
N ASP A 226 -5.58 -14.20 -11.35
CA ASP A 226 -4.24 -13.97 -10.80
C ASP A 226 -3.19 -14.30 -11.88
N GLY A 227 -2.54 -13.31 -12.45
CA GLY A 227 -1.60 -13.50 -13.57
C GLY A 227 -1.01 -12.20 -14.10
N THR A 228 -0.36 -12.26 -15.25
CA THR A 228 0.16 -11.06 -15.91
C THR A 228 -0.99 -10.14 -16.36
N PRO A 229 -0.80 -8.81 -16.36
CA PRO A 229 -1.86 -7.88 -16.70
C PRO A 229 -2.56 -8.20 -18.02
N ASP A 230 -1.80 -8.48 -19.08
CA ASP A 230 -2.36 -8.74 -20.41
C ASP A 230 -3.24 -10.02 -20.48
N VAL A 231 -2.91 -11.03 -19.67
CA VAL A 231 -3.71 -12.27 -19.59
C VAL A 231 -4.97 -12.04 -18.76
N VAL A 232 -4.85 -11.37 -17.62
CA VAL A 232 -5.95 -11.17 -16.68
C VAL A 232 -7.04 -10.28 -17.26
N ILE A 233 -6.70 -9.23 -18.02
CA ILE A 233 -7.71 -8.34 -18.63
C ILE A 233 -8.52 -9.01 -19.76
N GLN A 234 -7.98 -10.09 -20.35
CA GLN A 234 -8.66 -10.88 -21.40
C GLN A 234 -9.49 -12.04 -20.83
N ASP A 235 -9.46 -12.25 -19.51
CA ASP A 235 -10.24 -13.30 -18.88
C ASP A 235 -11.73 -12.96 -18.97
N PRO A 236 -12.57 -13.84 -19.55
CA PRO A 236 -14.02 -13.59 -19.72
C PRO A 236 -14.76 -13.38 -18.38
N GLU A 237 -14.27 -13.93 -17.27
CA GLU A 237 -14.85 -13.72 -15.94
C GLU A 237 -14.54 -12.31 -15.43
N VAL A 238 -13.31 -11.84 -15.66
CA VAL A 238 -12.89 -10.48 -15.34
C VAL A 238 -13.65 -9.47 -16.19
N GLU A 239 -13.74 -9.70 -17.50
CA GLU A 239 -14.48 -8.84 -18.42
C GLU A 239 -15.95 -8.69 -17.99
N ARG A 240 -16.64 -9.82 -17.70
CA ARG A 240 -18.02 -9.79 -17.21
C ARG A 240 -18.18 -9.05 -15.89
N ALA A 241 -17.23 -9.16 -14.98
CA ALA A 241 -17.27 -8.48 -13.68
C ALA A 241 -17.16 -6.94 -13.80
N TYR A 242 -16.54 -6.44 -14.87
CA TYR A 242 -16.38 -5.00 -15.13
C TYR A 242 -17.39 -4.43 -16.11
N LEU A 243 -17.84 -5.22 -17.11
CA LEU A 243 -18.78 -4.80 -18.17
C LEU A 243 -20.24 -5.14 -17.84
N GLY A 244 -20.48 -6.05 -16.91
CA GLY A 244 -21.81 -6.50 -16.51
C GLY A 244 -22.51 -5.60 -15.48
N GLN A 245 -22.02 -4.37 -15.27
CA GLN A 245 -22.63 -3.37 -14.38
C GLN A 245 -23.34 -2.27 -15.16
#